data_25c1306585d2f8e50264ab4ac37aff75
#
_entry.id   25c1306585d2f8e50264ab4ac37aff75
#
_cell.length_a   1.000
_cell.length_b   1.000
_cell.length_c   1.000
_cell.angle_alpha   90.00
_cell.angle_beta   90.00
_cell.angle_gamma   90.00
#
_symmetry.space_group_name_H-M   'P 1'
#
loop_
_entity.id
_entity.type
_entity.pdbx_description
1 polymer ?
#
loop_
_entity_poly.entity_id
_entity_poly.type
_entity_poly.pdbx_seq_one_letter_code
_entity_poly.pdbx_strand_id
1 'polypeptide(L)'
;PTADATLTVTNGGAYGAAFDTLKGAFRYEDGSVHVNSLRAEKTIGDKSFEATAKGIVPIRALTAGEDEVLASKDQINLQMSLDKANLALLPVLSKEIEWSLGEMKGHVAVTGTVAEPRINGYVSVTDGAMKLKPINNPITDMKAQIDFTGNTMTVNDFSGKMGNGTYRLTGVASLDGNRLDRMNFNFVADGLGVESSFFHGPIDLTASITDSDLYGRKMPKLTGQLNLHDCLISMPSIPDSDSDLPEIALDLTLNVGDHVRAYSPALYDMYLTGSAHFEGSTMYPKPSGTISVKRGGTVRYLKNVFNIREGSVMFNQVDSFLPSIDFSATTKLTRTRIFLDMKGPVGKTEIRLTSEPSMSQSEIIRLLMMGAAAIASIQKALF
;
A
#
# COMPACT_ATOMS: atom_id res chain seq x y z
N PRO A 1 -30.96 -3.38 -35.76
CA PRO A 1 -31.40 -2.06 -35.29
C PRO A 1 -30.19 -1.14 -35.15
N THR A 2 -30.30 0.08 -35.63
CA THR A 2 -29.30 1.13 -35.49
C THR A 2 -29.83 2.23 -34.55
N ALA A 3 -28.96 2.80 -33.73
CA ALA A 3 -29.29 3.92 -32.85
C ALA A 3 -28.09 4.85 -32.70
N ASP A 4 -28.32 6.13 -32.83
CA ASP A 4 -27.32 7.17 -32.60
C ASP A 4 -27.53 7.79 -31.23
N ALA A 5 -26.47 8.01 -30.48
CA ALA A 5 -26.48 8.62 -29.15
C ALA A 5 -25.37 9.67 -29.03
N THR A 6 -25.65 10.74 -28.33
CA THR A 6 -24.66 11.72 -27.91
C THR A 6 -24.67 11.85 -26.41
N LEU A 7 -23.49 11.94 -25.79
CA LEU A 7 -23.28 12.16 -24.37
C LEU A 7 -22.56 13.47 -24.16
N THR A 8 -23.05 14.28 -23.26
CA THR A 8 -22.32 15.45 -22.76
C THR A 8 -22.47 15.49 -21.26
N VAL A 9 -21.35 15.41 -20.56
CA VAL A 9 -21.26 15.57 -19.10
C VAL A 9 -20.37 16.76 -18.82
N THR A 10 -20.84 17.68 -18.01
CA THR A 10 -20.10 18.87 -17.59
C THR A 10 -19.84 18.81 -16.09
N ASN A 11 -18.64 19.19 -15.67
CA ASN A 11 -18.20 19.15 -14.28
C ASN A 11 -18.46 17.80 -13.63
N GLY A 12 -18.20 16.74 -14.37
CA GLY A 12 -18.35 15.36 -13.91
C GLY A 12 -17.11 14.84 -13.21
N GLY A 13 -17.29 13.81 -12.42
CA GLY A 13 -16.19 13.13 -11.79
C GLY A 13 -16.62 11.80 -11.18
N ALA A 14 -15.65 10.91 -11.06
CA ALA A 14 -15.77 9.68 -10.33
C ALA A 14 -14.53 9.53 -9.43
N TYR A 15 -14.72 9.03 -8.21
CA TYR A 15 -13.64 8.77 -7.26
C TYR A 15 -12.71 9.98 -6.96
N GLY A 16 -13.22 11.21 -7.05
CA GLY A 16 -12.45 12.41 -6.75
C GLY A 16 -11.78 13.08 -7.95
N ALA A 17 -11.79 12.47 -9.14
CA ALA A 17 -11.38 13.17 -10.37
C ALA A 17 -12.54 13.98 -10.93
N ALA A 18 -12.31 15.25 -11.16
CA ALA A 18 -13.21 16.08 -11.93
C ALA A 18 -12.64 16.27 -13.34
N PHE A 19 -13.49 16.10 -14.35
CA PHE A 19 -13.25 16.60 -15.71
C PHE A 19 -14.22 17.73 -15.98
N ASP A 20 -13.78 18.70 -16.78
CA ASP A 20 -14.63 19.85 -17.09
C ASP A 20 -15.73 19.44 -18.06
N THR A 21 -15.36 18.69 -19.11
CA THR A 21 -16.31 18.14 -20.06
C THR A 21 -15.93 16.74 -20.54
N LEU A 22 -16.94 15.92 -20.70
CA LEU A 22 -16.85 14.65 -21.43
C LEU A 22 -17.91 14.68 -22.53
N LYS A 23 -17.47 14.60 -23.79
CA LYS A 23 -18.33 14.57 -24.96
C LYS A 23 -18.14 13.27 -25.71
N GLY A 24 -19.24 12.62 -26.06
CA GLY A 24 -19.22 11.40 -26.85
C GLY A 24 -20.29 11.37 -27.91
N ALA A 25 -19.95 10.86 -29.10
CA ALA A 25 -20.88 10.54 -30.16
C ALA A 25 -20.74 9.06 -30.50
N PHE A 26 -21.83 8.33 -30.40
CA PHE A 26 -21.87 6.89 -30.51
C PHE A 26 -22.93 6.46 -31.51
N ARG A 27 -22.70 5.36 -32.22
CA ARG A 27 -23.70 4.65 -33.00
C ARG A 27 -23.72 3.19 -32.60
N TYR A 28 -24.87 2.69 -32.25
CA TYR A 28 -25.10 1.27 -32.10
C TYR A 28 -25.52 0.67 -33.44
N GLU A 29 -24.83 -0.37 -33.88
CA GLU A 29 -25.12 -1.10 -35.11
C GLU A 29 -24.59 -2.53 -35.00
N ASP A 30 -25.44 -3.52 -35.34
CA ASP A 30 -25.09 -4.95 -35.42
C ASP A 30 -24.36 -5.51 -34.20
N GLY A 31 -24.82 -5.17 -33.00
CA GLY A 31 -24.27 -5.68 -31.74
C GLY A 31 -23.00 -4.95 -31.28
N SER A 32 -22.59 -3.90 -31.99
CA SER A 32 -21.40 -3.13 -31.68
C SER A 32 -21.73 -1.65 -31.42
N VAL A 33 -20.94 -1.05 -30.58
CA VAL A 33 -20.96 0.41 -30.33
C VAL A 33 -19.80 1.02 -31.10
N HIS A 34 -20.14 1.81 -32.11
CA HIS A 34 -19.18 2.66 -32.82
C HIS A 34 -18.98 3.92 -32.00
N VAL A 35 -17.80 4.11 -31.48
CA VAL A 35 -17.37 5.34 -30.83
C VAL A 35 -16.85 6.26 -31.91
N ASN A 36 -17.74 7.12 -32.45
CA ASN A 36 -17.38 8.08 -33.50
C ASN A 36 -16.39 9.11 -32.94
N SER A 37 -16.63 9.56 -31.73
CA SER A 37 -15.70 10.38 -30.95
C SER A 37 -16.03 10.25 -29.45
N LEU A 38 -15.01 10.19 -28.65
CA LEU A 38 -15.09 10.38 -27.22
C LEU A 38 -13.96 11.31 -26.81
N ARG A 39 -14.26 12.38 -26.07
CA ARG A 39 -13.30 13.40 -25.69
C ARG A 39 -13.55 13.83 -24.25
N ALA A 40 -12.54 13.64 -23.42
CA ALA A 40 -12.49 14.15 -22.05
C ALA A 40 -11.55 15.36 -22.00
N GLU A 41 -12.02 16.45 -21.40
CA GLU A 41 -11.28 17.71 -21.28
C GLU A 41 -11.17 18.12 -19.81
N LYS A 42 -10.00 18.64 -19.43
CA LYS A 42 -9.75 19.23 -18.12
C LYS A 42 -8.84 20.44 -18.27
N THR A 43 -9.20 21.53 -17.62
CA THR A 43 -8.38 22.74 -17.53
C THR A 43 -7.69 22.79 -16.17
N ILE A 44 -6.38 23.01 -16.18
CA ILE A 44 -5.55 23.16 -14.98
C ILE A 44 -4.71 24.43 -15.14
N GLY A 45 -5.02 25.44 -14.35
CA GLY A 45 -4.44 26.77 -14.54
C GLY A 45 -4.87 27.39 -15.89
N ASP A 46 -3.91 27.72 -16.72
CA ASP A 46 -4.10 28.28 -18.07
C ASP A 46 -4.00 27.23 -19.20
N LYS A 47 -3.77 25.95 -18.84
CA LYS A 47 -3.61 24.85 -19.81
C LYS A 47 -4.86 23.98 -19.86
N SER A 48 -5.27 23.62 -21.07
CA SER A 48 -6.31 22.63 -21.32
C SER A 48 -5.69 21.32 -21.77
N PHE A 49 -6.15 20.24 -21.15
CA PHE A 49 -5.73 18.86 -21.40
C PHE A 49 -6.90 18.07 -21.98
N GLU A 50 -6.59 17.15 -22.89
CA GLU A 50 -7.59 16.29 -23.50
C GLU A 50 -7.10 14.86 -23.72
N ALA A 51 -8.02 13.91 -23.55
CA ALA A 51 -7.87 12.53 -23.99
C ALA A 51 -8.99 12.21 -24.98
N THR A 52 -8.66 11.51 -26.05
CA THR A 52 -9.65 11.14 -27.07
C THR A 52 -9.65 9.65 -27.34
N ALA A 53 -10.83 9.12 -27.70
CA ALA A 53 -10.96 7.75 -28.15
C ALA A 53 -11.95 7.68 -29.32
N LYS A 54 -11.70 6.73 -30.24
CA LYS A 54 -12.58 6.39 -31.37
C LYS A 54 -12.43 4.92 -31.73
N GLY A 55 -13.46 4.34 -32.32
CA GLY A 55 -13.36 2.96 -32.80
C GLY A 55 -14.66 2.18 -32.64
N ILE A 56 -14.52 0.86 -32.54
CA ILE A 56 -15.64 -0.08 -32.44
C ILE A 56 -15.41 -0.98 -31.22
N VAL A 57 -16.43 -1.09 -30.39
CA VAL A 57 -16.44 -1.95 -29.21
C VAL A 57 -17.71 -2.80 -29.25
N PRO A 58 -17.62 -4.12 -29.23
CA PRO A 58 -18.80 -4.99 -29.10
C PRO A 58 -19.55 -4.69 -27.80
N ILE A 59 -20.89 -4.68 -27.87
CA ILE A 59 -21.70 -4.38 -26.67
C ILE A 59 -21.48 -5.40 -25.55
N ARG A 60 -21.14 -6.63 -25.89
CA ARG A 60 -20.83 -7.67 -24.91
C ARG A 60 -19.59 -7.32 -24.06
N ALA A 61 -18.62 -6.61 -24.60
CA ALA A 61 -17.48 -6.13 -23.84
C ALA A 61 -17.85 -5.10 -22.75
N LEU A 62 -19.02 -4.49 -22.88
CA LEU A 62 -19.53 -3.46 -21.95
C LEU A 62 -20.58 -3.99 -20.95
N THR A 63 -21.23 -5.11 -21.27
CA THR A 63 -22.42 -5.58 -20.53
C THR A 63 -22.30 -7.01 -19.97
N ALA A 64 -21.40 -7.83 -20.49
CA ALA A 64 -21.25 -9.24 -20.12
C ALA A 64 -20.38 -9.41 -18.87
N GLY A 65 -20.55 -10.54 -18.16
CA GLY A 65 -19.63 -10.98 -17.12
C GLY A 65 -18.27 -11.43 -17.66
N GLU A 66 -17.27 -11.57 -16.82
CA GLU A 66 -15.89 -11.90 -17.22
C GLU A 66 -15.78 -13.15 -18.12
N ASP A 67 -16.44 -14.24 -17.76
CA ASP A 67 -16.37 -15.49 -18.51
C ASP A 67 -17.03 -15.40 -19.89
N GLU A 68 -18.11 -14.63 -19.99
CA GLU A 68 -18.80 -14.40 -21.27
C GLU A 68 -17.96 -13.49 -22.18
N VAL A 69 -17.34 -12.45 -21.63
CA VAL A 69 -16.42 -11.56 -22.36
C VAL A 69 -15.23 -12.33 -22.88
N LEU A 70 -14.61 -13.19 -22.06
CA LEU A 70 -13.46 -14.04 -22.45
C LEU A 70 -13.81 -15.05 -23.55
N ALA A 71 -15.06 -15.50 -23.65
CA ALA A 71 -15.53 -16.40 -24.71
C ALA A 71 -15.89 -15.69 -26.00
N SER A 72 -16.02 -14.37 -26.02
CA SER A 72 -16.48 -13.60 -27.19
C SER A 72 -15.42 -13.52 -28.27
N LYS A 73 -15.84 -13.84 -29.50
CA LYS A 73 -15.05 -13.69 -30.74
C LYS A 73 -15.34 -12.38 -31.47
N ASP A 74 -16.16 -11.52 -30.90
CA ASP A 74 -16.50 -10.23 -31.49
C ASP A 74 -15.26 -9.36 -31.64
N GLN A 75 -15.15 -8.65 -32.75
CA GLN A 75 -13.98 -7.81 -33.08
C GLN A 75 -14.02 -6.51 -32.28
N ILE A 76 -12.87 -6.15 -31.73
CA ILE A 76 -12.64 -4.84 -31.11
C ILE A 76 -11.62 -4.06 -31.95
N ASN A 77 -11.84 -2.78 -32.11
CA ASN A 77 -10.90 -1.84 -32.71
C ASN A 77 -11.10 -0.48 -32.08
N LEU A 78 -10.34 -0.19 -31.02
CA LEU A 78 -10.41 1.06 -30.28
C LEU A 78 -9.06 1.76 -30.34
N GLN A 79 -9.05 3.05 -30.68
CA GLN A 79 -7.86 3.89 -30.70
C GLN A 79 -8.02 5.02 -29.70
N MET A 80 -7.03 5.20 -28.85
CA MET A 80 -6.96 6.27 -27.86
C MET A 80 -5.73 7.14 -28.12
N SER A 81 -5.90 8.46 -28.07
CA SER A 81 -4.81 9.43 -28.10
C SER A 81 -4.76 10.19 -26.78
N LEU A 82 -3.56 10.26 -26.21
CA LEU A 82 -3.23 10.92 -24.96
C LEU A 82 -2.22 12.07 -25.15
N ASP A 83 -2.03 12.54 -26.40
CA ASP A 83 -0.97 13.52 -26.73
C ASP A 83 -1.11 14.87 -26.02
N LYS A 84 -2.29 15.11 -25.46
CA LYS A 84 -2.58 16.30 -24.63
C LYS A 84 -3.25 15.92 -23.32
N ALA A 85 -3.05 14.69 -22.86
CA ALA A 85 -3.67 14.22 -21.62
C ALA A 85 -2.89 14.65 -20.38
N ASN A 86 -3.53 14.52 -19.23
CA ASN A 86 -2.93 14.79 -17.93
C ASN A 86 -3.29 13.67 -16.93
N LEU A 87 -2.36 13.34 -16.07
CA LEU A 87 -2.57 12.37 -14.99
C LEU A 87 -3.74 12.74 -14.05
N ALA A 88 -4.19 13.98 -14.07
CA ALA A 88 -5.35 14.43 -13.28
C ALA A 88 -6.64 13.64 -13.55
N LEU A 89 -6.68 12.84 -14.62
CA LEU A 89 -7.76 11.91 -14.91
C LEU A 89 -7.62 10.54 -14.20
N LEU A 90 -6.45 10.20 -13.66
CA LEU A 90 -6.22 8.88 -13.01
C LEU A 90 -7.11 8.60 -11.79
N PRO A 91 -7.46 9.56 -10.92
CA PRO A 91 -8.37 9.30 -9.82
C PRO A 91 -9.74 8.74 -10.24
N VAL A 92 -10.14 8.90 -11.51
CA VAL A 92 -11.34 8.23 -12.08
C VAL A 92 -11.16 6.70 -12.09
N LEU A 93 -9.93 6.22 -12.23
CA LEU A 93 -9.62 4.80 -12.38
C LEU A 93 -9.35 4.10 -11.04
N SER A 94 -8.99 4.84 -10.00
CA SER A 94 -8.67 4.26 -8.69
C SER A 94 -9.05 5.17 -7.54
N LYS A 95 -9.86 4.66 -6.62
CA LYS A 95 -10.26 5.33 -5.37
C LYS A 95 -9.09 5.60 -4.41
N GLU A 96 -7.97 4.92 -4.58
CA GLU A 96 -6.78 5.05 -3.73
C GLU A 96 -5.94 6.29 -4.08
N ILE A 97 -6.12 6.83 -5.28
CA ILE A 97 -5.46 8.08 -5.70
C ILE A 97 -6.29 9.27 -5.24
N GLU A 98 -5.73 10.08 -4.35
CA GLU A 98 -6.39 11.30 -3.85
C GLU A 98 -6.37 12.40 -4.93
N TRP A 99 -5.21 12.61 -5.52
CA TRP A 99 -5.01 13.50 -6.68
C TRP A 99 -3.77 13.08 -7.47
N SER A 100 -3.72 13.48 -8.74
CA SER A 100 -2.55 13.34 -9.60
C SER A 100 -2.48 14.46 -10.61
N LEU A 101 -1.28 14.82 -11.03
CA LEU A 101 -0.96 15.85 -12.00
C LEU A 101 0.25 15.41 -12.83
N GLY A 102 0.37 15.88 -14.06
CA GLY A 102 1.51 15.62 -14.93
C GLY A 102 1.10 15.47 -16.38
N GLU A 103 1.97 15.89 -17.27
CA GLU A 103 1.73 15.76 -18.70
C GLU A 103 1.85 14.29 -19.10
N MET A 104 0.86 13.80 -19.82
CA MET A 104 0.81 12.45 -20.34
C MET A 104 0.73 12.50 -21.85
N LYS A 105 1.54 11.68 -22.51
CA LYS A 105 1.54 11.48 -23.96
C LYS A 105 1.39 10.01 -24.27
N GLY A 106 0.72 9.71 -25.35
CA GLY A 106 0.61 8.34 -25.77
C GLY A 106 -0.42 8.11 -26.84
N HIS A 107 -0.27 6.96 -27.45
CA HIS A 107 -1.23 6.40 -28.38
C HIS A 107 -1.38 4.93 -28.10
N VAL A 108 -2.61 4.49 -27.88
CA VAL A 108 -2.92 3.09 -27.56
C VAL A 108 -4.03 2.62 -28.51
N ALA A 109 -3.77 1.52 -29.21
CA ALA A 109 -4.73 0.84 -30.05
C ALA A 109 -5.03 -0.55 -29.48
N VAL A 110 -6.31 -0.85 -29.28
CA VAL A 110 -6.80 -2.17 -28.88
C VAL A 110 -7.51 -2.79 -30.10
N THR A 111 -6.99 -3.92 -30.55
CA THR A 111 -7.48 -4.67 -31.72
C THR A 111 -7.66 -6.15 -31.36
N GLY A 112 -8.06 -6.96 -32.35
CA GLY A 112 -8.28 -8.39 -32.16
C GLY A 112 -9.70 -8.72 -31.76
N THR A 113 -9.89 -9.76 -30.97
CA THR A 113 -11.21 -10.14 -30.43
C THR A 113 -11.35 -9.74 -28.98
N VAL A 114 -12.56 -9.74 -28.43
CA VAL A 114 -12.78 -9.48 -27.01
C VAL A 114 -12.12 -10.56 -26.13
N ALA A 115 -12.09 -11.80 -26.60
CA ALA A 115 -11.41 -12.89 -25.90
C ALA A 115 -9.87 -12.80 -25.98
N GLU A 116 -9.34 -12.33 -27.10
CA GLU A 116 -7.90 -12.19 -27.34
C GLU A 116 -7.58 -10.77 -27.81
N PRO A 117 -7.66 -9.76 -26.92
CA PRO A 117 -7.35 -8.39 -27.29
C PRO A 117 -5.84 -8.23 -27.49
N ARG A 118 -5.47 -7.39 -28.44
CA ARG A 118 -4.10 -7.00 -28.72
C ARG A 118 -3.96 -5.50 -28.51
N ILE A 119 -3.05 -5.12 -27.64
CA ILE A 119 -2.80 -3.74 -27.31
C ILE A 119 -1.47 -3.33 -27.93
N ASN A 120 -1.46 -2.24 -28.70
CA ASN A 120 -0.24 -1.70 -29.29
C ASN A 120 -0.18 -0.20 -29.03
N GLY A 121 1.02 0.29 -28.82
CA GLY A 121 1.25 1.70 -28.57
C GLY A 121 2.14 1.96 -27.38
N TYR A 122 2.04 3.16 -26.86
CA TYR A 122 2.83 3.59 -25.71
C TYR A 122 2.09 4.63 -24.86
N VAL A 123 2.52 4.74 -23.62
CA VAL A 123 2.15 5.81 -22.69
C VAL A 123 3.41 6.33 -22.03
N SER A 124 3.60 7.63 -22.02
CA SER A 124 4.68 8.29 -21.31
C SER A 124 4.16 9.40 -20.40
N VAL A 125 4.84 9.60 -19.30
CA VAL A 125 4.57 10.65 -18.32
C VAL A 125 5.85 11.39 -18.03
N THR A 126 5.76 12.71 -17.94
CA THR A 126 6.86 13.58 -17.52
C THR A 126 6.38 14.53 -16.45
N ASP A 127 7.26 14.84 -15.49
CA ASP A 127 6.99 15.79 -14.40
C ASP A 127 5.69 15.49 -13.65
N GLY A 128 5.43 14.20 -13.45
CA GLY A 128 4.23 13.75 -12.75
C GLY A 128 4.34 13.91 -11.23
N ALA A 129 3.19 14.10 -10.61
CA ALA A 129 3.03 14.06 -9.17
C ALA A 129 1.70 13.38 -8.82
N MET A 130 1.67 12.63 -7.72
CA MET A 130 0.43 12.06 -7.23
C MET A 130 0.45 11.89 -5.70
N LYS A 131 -0.71 11.84 -5.12
CA LYS A 131 -0.91 11.53 -3.71
C LYS A 131 -1.81 10.31 -3.55
N LEU A 132 -1.35 9.37 -2.76
CA LEU A 132 -2.09 8.19 -2.35
C LEU A 132 -2.71 8.43 -0.97
N LYS A 133 -3.95 8.00 -0.75
CA LYS A 133 -4.68 8.25 0.50
C LYS A 133 -3.96 7.75 1.76
N PRO A 134 -3.37 6.54 1.79
CA PRO A 134 -2.73 6.01 3.01
C PRO A 134 -1.38 6.65 3.32
N ILE A 135 -0.82 7.46 2.41
CA ILE A 135 0.51 8.06 2.54
C ILE A 135 0.36 9.59 2.57
N ASN A 136 0.91 10.25 3.59
CA ASN A 136 0.73 11.69 3.78
C ASN A 136 1.53 12.55 2.81
N ASN A 137 2.73 12.10 2.44
CA ASN A 137 3.56 12.83 1.49
C ASN A 137 3.30 12.40 0.03
N PRO A 138 3.37 13.33 -0.92
CA PRO A 138 3.15 13.02 -2.31
C PRO A 138 4.36 12.34 -2.97
N ILE A 139 4.09 11.62 -4.04
CA ILE A 139 5.08 11.22 -5.04
C ILE A 139 5.30 12.41 -5.97
N THR A 140 6.54 12.72 -6.30
CA THR A 140 6.94 13.84 -7.16
C THR A 140 7.97 13.41 -8.21
N ASP A 141 8.26 14.28 -9.16
CA ASP A 141 9.21 14.03 -10.26
C ASP A 141 8.97 12.70 -10.98
N MET A 142 7.69 12.31 -11.06
CA MET A 142 7.31 11.02 -11.62
C MET A 142 7.51 11.01 -13.13
N LYS A 143 8.16 9.96 -13.62
CA LYS A 143 8.36 9.63 -15.02
C LYS A 143 7.84 8.24 -15.29
N ALA A 144 7.22 8.04 -16.43
CA ALA A 144 6.82 6.73 -16.89
C ALA A 144 7.06 6.58 -18.39
N GLN A 145 7.49 5.40 -18.80
CA GLN A 145 7.54 4.96 -20.20
C GLN A 145 7.07 3.51 -20.24
N ILE A 146 5.89 3.31 -20.82
CA ILE A 146 5.23 2.01 -20.90
C ILE A 146 4.91 1.75 -22.38
N ASP A 147 5.38 0.62 -22.90
CA ASP A 147 5.14 0.20 -24.27
C ASP A 147 4.24 -1.05 -24.29
N PHE A 148 3.36 -1.09 -25.26
CA PHE A 148 2.44 -2.20 -25.50
C PHE A 148 2.70 -2.79 -26.88
N THR A 149 2.86 -4.12 -26.93
CA THR A 149 3.09 -4.87 -28.18
C THR A 149 2.30 -6.18 -28.14
N GLY A 150 1.15 -6.19 -28.81
CA GLY A 150 0.27 -7.35 -28.85
C GLY A 150 -0.34 -7.66 -27.49
N ASN A 151 0.10 -8.71 -26.86
CA ASN A 151 -0.32 -9.09 -25.50
C ASN A 151 0.72 -8.77 -24.42
N THR A 152 1.76 -8.02 -24.76
CA THR A 152 2.86 -7.71 -23.84
C THR A 152 2.86 -6.22 -23.49
N MET A 153 2.98 -5.94 -22.19
CA MET A 153 3.22 -4.63 -21.61
C MET A 153 4.65 -4.59 -21.09
N THR A 154 5.43 -3.61 -21.49
CA THR A 154 6.78 -3.37 -21.01
C THR A 154 6.86 -2.03 -20.29
N VAL A 155 7.21 -2.06 -19.02
CA VAL A 155 7.52 -0.85 -18.25
C VAL A 155 9.03 -0.63 -18.36
N ASN A 156 9.44 0.26 -19.25
CA ASN A 156 10.85 0.61 -19.46
C ASN A 156 11.39 1.48 -18.32
N ASP A 157 10.54 2.37 -17.82
CA ASP A 157 10.82 3.23 -16.67
C ASP A 157 9.50 3.63 -16.01
N PHE A 158 9.45 3.50 -14.70
CA PHE A 158 8.47 4.14 -13.85
C PHE A 158 9.20 4.56 -12.58
N SER A 159 9.57 5.80 -12.51
CA SER A 159 10.45 6.34 -11.48
C SER A 159 9.94 7.66 -10.93
N GLY A 160 10.43 8.03 -9.76
CA GLY A 160 10.07 9.28 -9.10
C GLY A 160 10.71 9.42 -7.74
N LYS A 161 10.19 10.38 -6.96
CA LYS A 161 10.64 10.68 -5.62
C LYS A 161 9.48 10.64 -4.62
N MET A 162 9.80 10.29 -3.39
CA MET A 162 8.91 10.47 -2.24
C MET A 162 9.77 10.89 -1.05
N GLY A 163 9.51 12.08 -0.49
CA GLY A 163 10.42 12.71 0.46
C GLY A 163 11.78 12.97 -0.21
N ASN A 164 12.87 12.55 0.44
CA ASN A 164 14.23 12.72 -0.09
C ASN A 164 14.72 11.52 -0.92
N GLY A 165 13.99 10.42 -0.92
CA GLY A 165 14.36 9.19 -1.61
C GLY A 165 13.74 9.04 -2.98
N THR A 166 14.19 8.01 -3.69
CA THR A 166 13.80 7.70 -5.05
C THR A 166 13.24 6.29 -5.16
N TYR A 167 12.43 6.06 -6.19
CA TYR A 167 12.01 4.70 -6.56
C TYR A 167 12.11 4.50 -8.07
N ARG A 168 12.22 3.24 -8.45
CA ARG A 168 12.18 2.80 -9.85
C ARG A 168 11.54 1.42 -9.98
N LEU A 169 10.60 1.31 -10.92
CA LEU A 169 9.98 0.06 -11.36
C LEU A 169 10.27 -0.15 -12.82
N THR A 170 10.71 -1.35 -13.17
CA THR A 170 10.88 -1.79 -14.56
C THR A 170 10.37 -3.22 -14.69
N GLY A 171 10.01 -3.65 -15.89
CA GLY A 171 9.62 -5.04 -16.09
C GLY A 171 8.66 -5.26 -17.24
N VAL A 172 8.17 -6.48 -17.32
CA VAL A 172 7.27 -6.91 -18.38
C VAL A 172 6.10 -7.69 -17.79
N ALA A 173 4.95 -7.59 -18.45
CA ALA A 173 3.80 -8.43 -18.17
C ALA A 173 3.15 -8.89 -19.48
N SER A 174 2.58 -10.09 -19.52
CA SER A 174 1.77 -10.57 -20.62
C SER A 174 0.33 -10.75 -20.19
N LEU A 175 -0.57 -10.57 -21.15
CA LEU A 175 -2.00 -10.79 -20.99
C LEU A 175 -2.41 -12.11 -21.65
N ASP A 176 -3.31 -12.84 -20.98
CA ASP A 176 -4.09 -13.92 -21.55
C ASP A 176 -5.56 -13.51 -21.47
N GLY A 177 -6.12 -13.11 -22.64
CA GLY A 177 -7.39 -12.39 -22.65
C GLY A 177 -7.27 -11.04 -21.95
N ASN A 178 -8.11 -10.81 -20.95
CA ASN A 178 -8.09 -9.59 -20.10
C ASN A 178 -7.35 -9.80 -18.76
N ARG A 179 -6.69 -10.94 -18.55
CA ARG A 179 -5.98 -11.27 -17.31
C ARG A 179 -4.47 -11.19 -17.48
N LEU A 180 -3.78 -10.77 -16.44
CA LEU A 180 -2.33 -10.89 -16.38
C LEU A 180 -1.96 -12.37 -16.24
N ASP A 181 -1.20 -12.90 -17.21
CA ASP A 181 -0.76 -14.30 -17.25
C ASP A 181 0.64 -14.45 -16.67
N ARG A 182 1.57 -13.66 -17.17
CA ARG A 182 2.96 -13.66 -16.69
C ARG A 182 3.41 -12.27 -16.39
N MET A 183 4.18 -12.13 -15.32
CA MET A 183 4.75 -10.85 -14.93
C MET A 183 6.15 -11.03 -14.35
N ASN A 184 7.00 -10.07 -14.63
CA ASN A 184 8.33 -9.96 -14.03
C ASN A 184 8.68 -8.48 -13.90
N PHE A 185 8.44 -7.92 -12.73
CA PHE A 185 8.76 -6.55 -12.40
C PHE A 185 9.85 -6.49 -11.35
N ASN A 186 10.75 -5.52 -11.48
CA ASN A 186 11.75 -5.20 -10.48
C ASN A 186 11.48 -3.81 -9.93
N PHE A 187 11.42 -3.71 -8.62
CA PHE A 187 11.20 -2.47 -7.89
C PHE A 187 12.38 -2.20 -6.96
N VAL A 188 12.91 -1.00 -7.04
CA VAL A 188 13.97 -0.52 -6.15
C VAL A 188 13.54 0.81 -5.58
N ALA A 189 13.63 0.95 -4.27
CA ALA A 189 13.47 2.21 -3.55
C ALA A 189 14.70 2.44 -2.67
N ASP A 190 15.22 3.65 -2.70
CA ASP A 190 16.42 4.07 -1.96
C ASP A 190 16.07 5.30 -1.14
N GLY A 191 16.09 5.15 0.18
CA GLY A 191 15.73 6.19 1.13
C GLY A 191 14.34 6.77 0.93
N LEU A 192 13.39 5.99 0.40
CA LEU A 192 12.05 6.45 0.07
C LEU A 192 11.33 6.95 1.33
N GLY A 193 11.11 8.25 1.43
CA GLY A 193 10.49 8.87 2.60
C GLY A 193 9.01 8.55 2.64
N VAL A 194 8.60 7.73 3.60
CA VAL A 194 7.20 7.34 3.81
C VAL A 194 6.67 7.99 5.08
N GLU A 195 5.52 8.64 4.95
CA GLU A 195 4.81 9.23 6.07
C GLU A 195 3.38 8.73 6.11
N SER A 196 3.03 8.06 7.19
CA SER A 196 1.69 7.55 7.45
C SER A 196 1.33 7.71 8.92
N SER A 197 0.14 7.29 9.32
CA SER A 197 -0.31 7.36 10.72
C SER A 197 0.52 6.48 11.67
N PHE A 198 1.21 5.46 11.15
CA PHE A 198 1.96 4.48 11.95
C PHE A 198 3.45 4.39 11.61
N PHE A 199 3.90 5.03 10.54
CA PHE A 199 5.29 4.99 10.09
C PHE A 199 5.74 6.36 9.59
N HIS A 200 6.94 6.76 9.98
CA HIS A 200 7.58 7.98 9.52
C HIS A 200 9.08 7.76 9.35
N GLY A 201 9.56 7.92 8.13
CA GLY A 201 10.99 7.81 7.84
C GLY A 201 11.30 7.21 6.47
N PRO A 202 12.59 7.01 6.19
CA PRO A 202 13.05 6.37 4.96
C PRO A 202 12.84 4.86 5.00
N ILE A 203 12.63 4.28 3.82
CA ILE A 203 12.69 2.84 3.58
C ILE A 203 13.57 2.54 2.37
N ASP A 204 14.32 1.46 2.45
CA ASP A 204 14.99 0.87 1.29
C ASP A 204 14.29 -0.44 0.95
N LEU A 205 13.87 -0.58 -0.29
CA LEU A 205 13.19 -1.78 -0.77
C LEU A 205 13.79 -2.23 -2.09
N THR A 206 14.21 -3.48 -2.13
CA THR A 206 14.53 -4.17 -3.38
C THR A 206 13.61 -5.36 -3.49
N ALA A 207 12.76 -5.37 -4.50
CA ALA A 207 11.74 -6.40 -4.67
C ALA A 207 11.54 -6.77 -6.14
N SER A 208 11.09 -7.99 -6.36
CA SER A 208 10.57 -8.46 -7.64
C SER A 208 9.14 -8.96 -7.48
N ILE A 209 8.33 -8.72 -8.50
CA ILE A 209 6.97 -9.24 -8.59
C ILE A 209 6.95 -10.18 -9.79
N THR A 210 6.68 -11.44 -9.53
CA THR A 210 6.61 -12.50 -10.55
C THR A 210 5.29 -13.24 -10.45
N ASP A 211 4.92 -13.96 -11.49
CA ASP A 211 3.85 -14.94 -11.40
C ASP A 211 4.29 -16.15 -10.57
N SER A 212 3.39 -16.72 -9.84
CA SER A 212 3.61 -17.96 -9.08
C SER A 212 2.37 -18.83 -9.05
N ASP A 213 2.57 -20.11 -8.78
CA ASP A 213 1.52 -21.05 -8.44
C ASP A 213 1.69 -21.45 -6.97
N LEU A 214 0.79 -20.98 -6.12
CA LEU A 214 0.77 -21.32 -4.72
C LEU A 214 -0.55 -22.00 -4.37
N TYR A 215 -0.47 -23.19 -3.79
CA TYR A 215 -1.64 -24.00 -3.45
C TYR A 215 -2.56 -24.32 -4.64
N GLY A 216 -1.99 -24.48 -5.87
CA GLY A 216 -2.75 -24.73 -7.09
C GLY A 216 -3.49 -23.52 -7.64
N ARG A 217 -3.17 -22.31 -7.15
CA ARG A 217 -3.74 -21.05 -7.63
C ARG A 217 -2.64 -20.13 -8.15
N LYS A 218 -2.85 -19.60 -9.35
CA LYS A 218 -1.99 -18.58 -9.92
C LYS A 218 -2.20 -17.26 -9.19
N MET A 219 -1.12 -16.66 -8.69
CA MET A 219 -1.14 -15.36 -8.05
C MET A 219 0.21 -14.65 -8.19
N PRO A 220 0.26 -13.32 -8.08
CA PRO A 220 1.52 -12.59 -8.00
C PRO A 220 2.33 -13.04 -6.78
N LYS A 221 3.65 -13.12 -6.92
CA LYS A 221 4.60 -13.33 -5.83
C LYS A 221 5.49 -12.11 -5.67
N LEU A 222 5.50 -11.56 -4.46
CA LEU A 222 6.42 -10.51 -4.06
C LEU A 222 7.62 -11.13 -3.34
N THR A 223 8.80 -11.01 -3.94
CA THR A 223 10.07 -11.47 -3.37
C THR A 223 10.98 -10.28 -3.17
N GLY A 224 11.63 -10.17 -2.00
CA GLY A 224 12.56 -9.05 -1.81
C GLY A 224 13.00 -8.81 -0.38
N GLN A 225 13.62 -7.64 -0.18
CA GLN A 225 14.13 -7.17 1.10
C GLN A 225 13.70 -5.74 1.36
N LEU A 226 13.10 -5.52 2.51
CA LEU A 226 12.76 -4.21 3.06
C LEU A 226 13.71 -3.91 4.22
N ASN A 227 14.46 -2.82 4.10
CA ASN A 227 15.37 -2.37 5.15
C ASN A 227 14.83 -1.08 5.77
N LEU A 228 14.73 -1.08 7.09
CA LEU A 228 14.32 0.06 7.90
C LEU A 228 15.54 0.64 8.63
N HIS A 229 15.69 1.94 8.58
CA HIS A 229 16.69 2.70 9.34
C HIS A 229 16.19 4.12 9.57
N ASP A 230 16.70 4.80 10.60
CA ASP A 230 16.40 6.20 10.92
C ASP A 230 14.88 6.53 10.85
N CYS A 231 14.04 5.64 11.35
CA CYS A 231 12.60 5.76 11.22
C CYS A 231 11.87 5.60 12.55
N LEU A 232 10.63 6.08 12.57
CA LEU A 232 9.71 6.00 13.69
C LEU A 232 8.54 5.09 13.34
N ILE A 233 8.28 4.11 14.20
CA ILE A 233 7.12 3.22 14.12
C ILE A 233 6.21 3.54 15.29
N SER A 234 4.95 3.87 15.02
CA SER A 234 3.95 4.18 16.04
C SER A 234 2.68 3.38 15.76
N MET A 235 2.50 2.29 16.49
CA MET A 235 1.31 1.45 16.34
C MET A 235 0.26 1.86 17.39
N PRO A 236 -0.78 2.59 17.04
CA PRO A 236 -1.82 3.02 17.99
C PRO A 236 -2.76 1.87 18.41
N SER A 237 -2.93 0.88 17.56
CA SER A 237 -3.79 -0.29 17.77
C SER A 237 -3.36 -1.46 16.90
N ILE A 238 -3.85 -2.65 17.21
CA ILE A 238 -3.71 -3.83 16.36
C ILE A 238 -4.49 -3.53 15.07
N PRO A 239 -3.89 -3.66 13.88
CA PRO A 239 -4.63 -3.50 12.64
C PRO A 239 -5.79 -4.48 12.55
N ASP A 240 -6.97 -4.00 12.14
CA ASP A 240 -8.08 -4.89 11.83
C ASP A 240 -7.69 -5.77 10.63
N SER A 241 -8.03 -7.06 10.73
CA SER A 241 -7.69 -8.07 9.72
C SER A 241 -8.50 -7.98 8.43
N ASP A 242 -9.47 -7.09 8.35
CA ASP A 242 -10.31 -6.87 7.17
C ASP A 242 -9.64 -5.89 6.19
N SER A 243 -8.50 -6.28 5.63
CA SER A 243 -7.94 -5.56 4.49
C SER A 243 -8.45 -6.22 3.20
N ASP A 244 -9.11 -5.44 2.35
CA ASP A 244 -9.47 -5.80 0.96
C ASP A 244 -8.23 -5.94 0.05
N LEU A 245 -7.10 -6.36 0.61
CA LEU A 245 -5.87 -6.57 -0.16
C LEU A 245 -6.02 -7.84 -1.02
N PRO A 246 -5.61 -7.79 -2.28
CA PRO A 246 -5.59 -8.98 -3.11
C PRO A 246 -4.65 -10.05 -2.52
N GLU A 247 -4.96 -11.32 -2.74
CA GLU A 247 -4.08 -12.39 -2.31
C GLU A 247 -2.80 -12.38 -3.13
N ILE A 248 -1.65 -12.24 -2.46
CA ILE A 248 -0.32 -12.18 -3.03
C ILE A 248 0.56 -13.18 -2.30
N ALA A 249 1.30 -14.01 -3.03
CA ALA A 249 2.33 -14.86 -2.45
C ALA A 249 3.52 -14.01 -1.97
N LEU A 250 4.09 -14.38 -0.85
CA LEU A 250 5.14 -13.61 -0.17
C LEU A 250 6.44 -14.41 -0.06
N ASP A 251 7.54 -13.71 -0.18
CA ASP A 251 8.90 -14.15 0.13
C ASP A 251 9.72 -12.88 0.45
N LEU A 252 9.36 -12.24 1.57
CA LEU A 252 9.84 -10.90 1.91
C LEU A 252 10.62 -10.93 3.22
N THR A 253 11.84 -10.41 3.20
CA THR A 253 12.67 -10.20 4.39
C THR A 253 12.59 -8.76 4.84
N LEU A 254 12.23 -8.55 6.10
CA LEU A 254 12.29 -7.28 6.81
C LEU A 254 13.56 -7.24 7.65
N ASN A 255 14.43 -6.26 7.42
CA ASN A 255 15.59 -5.97 8.23
C ASN A 255 15.39 -4.67 9.01
N VAL A 256 15.58 -4.74 10.32
CA VAL A 256 15.49 -3.61 11.23
C VAL A 256 16.90 -3.20 11.63
N GLY A 257 17.39 -2.15 11.00
CA GLY A 257 18.75 -1.63 11.14
C GLY A 257 18.90 -0.60 12.26
N ASP A 258 19.69 0.44 11.99
CA ASP A 258 20.00 1.45 12.99
C ASP A 258 18.90 2.49 13.15
N HIS A 259 18.77 3.02 14.38
CA HIS A 259 17.86 4.09 14.76
C HIS A 259 16.38 3.85 14.40
N VAL A 260 15.94 2.59 14.34
CA VAL A 260 14.52 2.27 14.24
C VAL A 260 13.88 2.38 15.61
N ARG A 261 13.08 3.43 15.81
CA ARG A 261 12.42 3.73 17.08
C ARG A 261 10.96 3.33 17.05
N ALA A 262 10.54 2.50 17.99
CA ALA A 262 9.14 2.27 18.28
C ALA A 262 8.70 3.22 19.39
N TYR A 263 7.71 4.07 19.11
CA TYR A 263 7.27 5.11 20.04
C TYR A 263 5.76 5.29 20.06
N SER A 264 5.23 5.26 21.25
CA SER A 264 3.87 5.70 21.56
C SER A 264 3.90 6.49 22.86
N PRO A 265 3.44 7.75 22.92
CA PRO A 265 3.53 8.60 24.12
C PRO A 265 2.93 7.96 25.37
N ALA A 266 1.88 7.15 25.19
CA ALA A 266 1.15 6.52 26.28
C ALA A 266 1.64 5.12 26.66
N LEU A 267 2.40 4.42 25.78
CA LEU A 267 2.66 3.00 25.92
C LEU A 267 4.14 2.63 25.95
N TYR A 268 4.97 3.11 25.01
CA TYR A 268 6.35 2.64 24.88
C TYR A 268 7.26 3.63 24.18
N ASP A 269 8.55 3.50 24.46
CA ASP A 269 9.65 4.19 23.77
C ASP A 269 10.88 3.29 23.75
N MET A 270 11.25 2.77 22.60
CA MET A 270 12.35 1.83 22.48
C MET A 270 12.96 1.82 21.09
N TYR A 271 14.21 1.43 20.96
CA TYR A 271 14.90 1.16 19.70
C TYR A 271 14.91 -0.33 19.42
N LEU A 272 14.68 -0.67 18.15
CA LEU A 272 14.54 -2.03 17.68
C LEU A 272 15.73 -2.45 16.82
N THR A 273 15.99 -3.76 16.72
CA THR A 273 16.95 -4.38 15.81
C THR A 273 16.56 -5.83 15.56
N GLY A 274 16.94 -6.37 14.41
CA GLY A 274 16.67 -7.76 14.09
C GLY A 274 16.14 -7.93 12.67
N SER A 275 15.55 -9.09 12.41
CA SER A 275 14.95 -9.37 11.11
C SER A 275 13.76 -10.31 11.24
N ALA A 276 12.87 -10.22 10.27
CA ALA A 276 11.75 -11.14 10.10
C ALA A 276 11.62 -11.51 8.62
N HIS A 277 11.18 -12.72 8.37
CA HIS A 277 10.93 -13.23 7.03
C HIS A 277 9.47 -13.67 6.93
N PHE A 278 8.83 -13.31 5.83
CA PHE A 278 7.42 -13.58 5.57
C PHE A 278 7.29 -14.42 4.31
N GLU A 279 6.84 -15.65 4.47
CA GLU A 279 6.50 -16.59 3.41
C GLU A 279 4.98 -16.84 3.36
N GLY A 280 4.51 -17.66 2.42
CA GLY A 280 3.10 -17.99 2.25
C GLY A 280 2.36 -16.99 1.38
N SER A 281 1.21 -16.52 1.83
CA SER A 281 0.45 -15.46 1.15
C SER A 281 -0.06 -14.41 2.13
N THR A 282 -0.61 -13.32 1.60
CA THR A 282 -1.23 -12.28 2.43
C THR A 282 -2.40 -12.80 3.25
N MET A 283 -3.10 -13.85 2.79
CA MET A 283 -4.19 -14.50 3.53
C MET A 283 -3.68 -15.59 4.49
N TYR A 284 -2.60 -16.29 4.13
CA TYR A 284 -2.02 -17.40 4.90
C TYR A 284 -0.52 -17.17 5.10
N PRO A 285 -0.13 -16.16 5.89
CA PRO A 285 1.26 -15.83 6.11
C PRO A 285 1.95 -16.86 6.99
N LYS A 286 3.23 -17.10 6.68
CA LYS A 286 4.14 -17.94 7.48
C LYS A 286 5.33 -17.08 7.88
N PRO A 287 5.16 -16.23 8.90
CA PRO A 287 6.25 -15.38 9.35
C PRO A 287 7.24 -16.15 10.21
N SER A 288 8.50 -15.74 10.13
CA SER A 288 9.58 -16.22 11.00
C SER A 288 10.53 -15.08 11.33
N GLY A 289 11.29 -15.24 12.42
CA GLY A 289 12.31 -14.27 12.82
C GLY A 289 12.01 -13.56 14.11
N THR A 290 12.96 -12.73 14.55
CA THR A 290 12.91 -12.03 15.83
C THR A 290 13.40 -10.61 15.70
N ILE A 291 12.63 -9.68 16.24
CA ILE A 291 13.01 -8.29 16.41
C ILE A 291 13.18 -8.06 17.91
N SER A 292 14.34 -7.56 18.30
CA SER A 292 14.70 -7.35 19.70
C SER A 292 14.77 -5.88 20.04
N VAL A 293 14.50 -5.55 21.28
CA VAL A 293 14.72 -4.22 21.83
C VAL A 293 16.21 -4.04 22.09
N LYS A 294 16.79 -2.97 21.57
CA LYS A 294 18.16 -2.55 21.94
C LYS A 294 18.17 -2.15 23.42
N ARG A 295 19.34 -2.26 24.03
CA ARG A 295 19.53 -1.91 25.44
C ARG A 295 18.99 -0.53 25.77
N GLY A 296 18.20 -0.42 26.82
CA GLY A 296 17.42 0.76 27.17
C GLY A 296 16.04 0.71 26.53
N GLY A 297 15.19 1.63 26.91
CA GLY A 297 13.80 1.72 26.48
C GLY A 297 12.84 1.62 27.65
N THR A 298 11.63 2.06 27.43
CA THR A 298 10.60 2.12 28.48
C THR A 298 9.26 1.61 27.97
N VAL A 299 8.50 1.01 28.86
CA VAL A 299 7.09 0.68 28.68
C VAL A 299 6.27 1.28 29.81
N ARG A 300 5.07 1.73 29.52
CA ARG A 300 4.15 2.28 30.53
C ARG A 300 3.07 1.28 30.86
N TYR A 301 2.92 1.03 32.15
CA TYR A 301 1.85 0.17 32.66
C TYR A 301 1.21 0.84 33.89
N LEU A 302 -0.12 0.95 33.91
CA LEU A 302 -0.88 1.66 34.94
C LEU A 302 -0.31 3.06 35.25
N LYS A 303 0.03 3.82 34.20
CA LYS A 303 0.63 5.17 34.25
C LYS A 303 2.05 5.23 34.83
N ASN A 304 2.65 4.11 35.21
CA ASN A 304 4.03 4.05 35.70
C ASN A 304 4.98 3.67 34.56
N VAL A 305 6.18 4.23 34.58
CA VAL A 305 7.24 3.96 33.62
C VAL A 305 8.09 2.79 34.11
N PHE A 306 8.20 1.76 33.30
CA PHE A 306 9.09 0.62 33.53
C PHE A 306 10.25 0.69 32.53
N ASN A 307 11.47 0.48 33.02
CA ASN A 307 12.65 0.36 32.18
C ASN A 307 12.74 -1.08 31.65
N ILE A 308 12.85 -1.23 30.35
CA ILE A 308 12.97 -2.54 29.70
C ILE A 308 14.32 -3.13 30.01
N ARG A 309 14.35 -4.36 30.49
CA ARG A 309 15.55 -5.15 30.73
C ARG A 309 15.89 -5.98 29.50
N GLU A 310 14.90 -6.68 29.01
CA GLU A 310 14.95 -7.52 27.81
C GLU A 310 13.61 -7.43 27.10
N GLY A 311 13.63 -7.49 25.79
CA GLY A 311 12.40 -7.46 25.01
C GLY A 311 12.63 -7.99 23.60
N SER A 312 11.71 -8.81 23.15
CA SER A 312 11.70 -9.34 21.81
C SER A 312 10.28 -9.53 21.29
N VAL A 313 10.19 -9.47 19.99
CA VAL A 313 9.00 -9.73 19.20
C VAL A 313 9.35 -10.87 18.26
N MET A 314 8.66 -11.99 18.40
CA MET A 314 8.92 -13.22 17.64
C MET A 314 7.78 -13.47 16.66
N PHE A 315 8.12 -13.54 15.38
CA PHE A 315 7.21 -13.93 14.32
C PHE A 315 7.25 -15.45 14.16
N ASN A 316 6.27 -16.13 14.72
CA ASN A 316 6.24 -17.60 14.81
C ASN A 316 4.81 -18.17 14.74
N GLN A 317 3.83 -17.36 14.37
CA GLN A 317 2.44 -17.80 14.28
C GLN A 317 2.09 -18.09 12.82
N VAL A 318 1.57 -19.28 12.55
CA VAL A 318 1.06 -19.65 11.23
C VAL A 318 -0.28 -18.96 10.99
N ASP A 319 -0.51 -18.53 9.75
CA ASP A 319 -1.71 -17.83 9.29
C ASP A 319 -2.00 -16.51 10.02
N SER A 320 -0.95 -15.87 10.55
CA SER A 320 -1.08 -14.59 11.23
C SER A 320 0.19 -13.74 11.06
N PHE A 321 0.02 -12.46 10.77
CA PHE A 321 1.10 -11.48 10.83
C PHE A 321 1.38 -10.99 12.25
N LEU A 322 0.52 -11.33 13.22
CA LEU A 322 0.70 -10.90 14.60
C LEU A 322 1.80 -11.70 15.27
N PRO A 323 2.79 -11.05 15.88
CA PRO A 323 3.88 -11.73 16.56
C PRO A 323 3.48 -12.17 17.99
N SER A 324 4.35 -12.98 18.58
CA SER A 324 4.41 -13.17 20.02
C SER A 324 5.41 -12.18 20.61
N ILE A 325 5.13 -11.67 21.80
CA ILE A 325 6.03 -10.78 22.56
C ILE A 325 6.60 -11.51 23.78
N ASP A 326 7.82 -11.14 24.16
CA ASP A 326 8.47 -11.56 25.39
C ASP A 326 9.25 -10.35 25.94
N PHE A 327 8.68 -9.68 26.94
CA PHE A 327 9.23 -8.46 27.53
C PHE A 327 9.36 -8.61 29.04
N SER A 328 10.51 -8.19 29.56
CA SER A 328 10.80 -8.04 30.97
C SER A 328 11.22 -6.60 31.26
N ALA A 329 10.55 -5.95 32.19
CA ALA A 329 10.81 -4.58 32.55
C ALA A 329 10.73 -4.36 34.06
N THR A 330 11.34 -3.30 34.58
CA THR A 330 11.38 -3.02 36.01
C THR A 330 11.16 -1.54 36.30
N THR A 331 10.50 -1.27 37.41
CA THR A 331 10.40 0.08 38.01
C THR A 331 10.70 0.00 39.51
N LYS A 332 11.01 1.15 40.10
CA LYS A 332 11.21 1.30 41.53
C LYS A 332 10.26 2.35 42.07
N LEU A 333 9.41 1.95 42.98
CA LEU A 333 8.51 2.86 43.71
C LEU A 333 8.86 2.80 45.20
N THR A 334 9.23 3.97 45.75
CA THR A 334 9.64 4.09 47.14
C THR A 334 10.80 3.12 47.47
N ARG A 335 10.53 2.05 48.19
CA ARG A 335 11.52 1.03 48.58
C ARG A 335 11.28 -0.31 47.87
N THR A 336 10.28 -0.40 46.99
CA THR A 336 9.89 -1.63 46.33
C THR A 336 10.32 -1.59 44.87
N ARG A 337 11.04 -2.62 44.42
CA ARG A 337 11.33 -2.86 43.03
C ARG A 337 10.22 -3.76 42.46
N ILE A 338 9.62 -3.34 41.36
CA ILE A 338 8.54 -4.07 40.70
C ILE A 338 9.04 -4.55 39.32
N PHE A 339 8.77 -5.80 39.04
CA PHE A 339 9.06 -6.44 37.75
C PHE A 339 7.75 -6.67 37.01
N LEU A 340 7.77 -6.35 35.73
CA LEU A 340 6.69 -6.54 34.78
C LEU A 340 7.16 -7.50 33.70
N ASP A 341 6.56 -8.67 33.62
CA ASP A 341 6.78 -9.63 32.55
C ASP A 341 5.53 -9.70 31.68
N MET A 342 5.73 -9.58 30.37
CA MET A 342 4.67 -9.64 29.35
C MET A 342 5.04 -10.70 28.33
N LYS A 343 4.22 -11.71 28.16
CA LYS A 343 4.54 -12.86 27.31
C LYS A 343 3.32 -13.39 26.60
N GLY A 344 3.51 -13.81 25.34
CA GLY A 344 2.49 -14.47 24.53
C GLY A 344 2.12 -13.71 23.25
N PRO A 345 1.17 -14.24 22.48
CA PRO A 345 0.70 -13.62 21.25
C PRO A 345 0.11 -12.23 21.49
N VAL A 346 0.36 -11.29 20.57
CA VAL A 346 -0.31 -9.99 20.59
C VAL A 346 -1.82 -10.17 20.55
N GLY A 347 -2.53 -9.48 21.44
CA GLY A 347 -3.99 -9.66 21.66
C GLY A 347 -4.36 -10.74 22.69
N LYS A 348 -3.42 -11.62 23.09
CA LYS A 348 -3.56 -12.62 24.16
C LYS A 348 -2.36 -12.66 25.08
N THR A 349 -1.76 -11.50 25.30
CA THR A 349 -0.56 -11.35 26.12
C THR A 349 -0.88 -11.55 27.60
N GLU A 350 -0.12 -12.42 28.25
CA GLU A 350 -0.15 -12.59 29.71
C GLU A 350 0.75 -11.54 30.36
N ILE A 351 0.24 -10.88 31.40
CA ILE A 351 0.97 -9.89 32.19
C ILE A 351 1.16 -10.41 33.58
N ARG A 352 2.40 -10.50 34.04
CA ARG A 352 2.77 -10.92 35.38
C ARG A 352 3.53 -9.82 36.13
N LEU A 353 3.12 -9.52 37.31
CA LEU A 353 3.80 -8.60 38.22
C LEU A 353 4.39 -9.34 39.42
N THR A 354 5.66 -9.04 39.70
CA THR A 354 6.37 -9.52 40.91
C THR A 354 7.11 -8.36 41.56
N SER A 355 7.54 -8.52 42.82
CA SER A 355 8.25 -7.43 43.53
C SER A 355 9.30 -7.93 44.51
N GLU A 356 10.23 -7.03 44.82
CA GLU A 356 11.20 -7.14 45.92
C GLU A 356 11.10 -5.91 46.83
N PRO A 357 10.71 -6.07 48.11
CA PRO A 357 10.26 -7.30 48.81
C PRO A 357 9.00 -7.92 48.16
N SER A 358 8.81 -9.24 48.37
CA SER A 358 7.70 -10.00 47.77
C SER A 358 6.34 -9.49 48.27
N MET A 359 5.44 -9.18 47.30
CA MET A 359 4.06 -8.76 47.52
C MET A 359 3.13 -9.56 46.61
N SER A 360 1.86 -9.67 47.00
CA SER A 360 0.84 -10.23 46.10
C SER A 360 0.61 -9.33 44.90
N GLN A 361 0.13 -9.89 43.81
CA GLN A 361 -0.14 -9.12 42.58
C GLN A 361 -1.17 -7.99 42.81
N SER A 362 -2.16 -8.22 43.66
CA SER A 362 -3.15 -7.20 44.04
C SER A 362 -2.55 -6.04 44.84
N GLU A 363 -1.58 -6.31 45.70
CA GLU A 363 -0.85 -5.27 46.45
C GLU A 363 0.04 -4.46 45.52
N ILE A 364 0.73 -5.11 44.56
CA ILE A 364 1.56 -4.44 43.56
C ILE A 364 0.70 -3.50 42.71
N ILE A 365 -0.45 -3.97 42.19
CA ILE A 365 -1.37 -3.17 41.42
C ILE A 365 -1.85 -1.94 42.21
N ARG A 366 -2.20 -2.13 43.49
CA ARG A 366 -2.60 -1.03 44.38
C ARG A 366 -1.48 0.00 44.55
N LEU A 367 -0.25 -0.46 44.75
CA LEU A 367 0.93 0.39 44.90
C LEU A 367 1.19 1.19 43.61
N LEU A 368 1.09 0.59 42.44
CA LEU A 368 1.22 1.27 41.13
C LEU A 368 0.13 2.34 40.94
N MET A 369 -1.11 2.04 41.31
CA MET A 369 -2.21 3.00 41.21
C MET A 369 -2.07 4.17 42.17
N MET A 370 -1.62 3.93 43.39
CA MET A 370 -1.36 4.98 44.41
C MET A 370 -0.18 5.87 44.02
N GLY A 371 0.89 5.30 43.49
CA GLY A 371 2.04 6.04 42.98
C GLY A 371 1.65 7.01 41.84
N ALA A 372 0.80 6.56 40.94
CA ALA A 372 0.27 7.38 39.85
C ALA A 372 -0.63 8.54 40.35
N ALA A 373 -1.44 8.31 41.39
CA ALA A 373 -2.29 9.33 42.00
C ALA A 373 -1.46 10.40 42.73
N ALA A 374 -0.39 9.99 43.43
CA ALA A 374 0.51 10.93 44.09
C ALA A 374 1.25 11.86 43.10
N ILE A 375 1.70 11.33 41.96
CA ILE A 375 2.34 12.13 40.90
C ILE A 375 1.33 13.12 40.30
N ALA A 376 0.09 12.68 40.04
CA ALA A 376 -0.96 13.55 39.50
C ALA A 376 -1.36 14.68 40.47
N SER A 377 -1.35 14.44 41.79
CA SER A 377 -1.64 15.44 42.80
C SER A 377 -0.51 16.48 42.92
N ILE A 378 0.75 16.06 42.79
CA ILE A 378 1.91 16.99 42.79
C ILE A 378 1.89 17.84 41.53
N GLN A 379 1.61 17.31 40.36
CA GLN A 379 1.47 18.09 39.13
C GLN A 379 0.34 19.14 39.22
N LYS A 380 -0.78 18.79 39.85
CA LYS A 380 -1.94 19.68 40.03
C LYS A 380 -1.67 20.78 41.08
N ALA A 381 -0.71 20.57 41.99
CA ALA A 381 -0.31 21.57 43.00
C ALA A 381 0.79 22.54 42.49
N LEU A 382 1.43 22.21 41.35
CA LEU A 382 2.49 23.05 40.75
C LEU A 382 1.98 23.97 39.62
N PHE A 383 0.71 23.85 39.24
CA PHE A 383 -0.02 24.68 38.29
C PHE A 383 -1.30 25.24 38.94
#